data_a3e90ea8911561d83b9ff1417ab79d06
#
_entry.id   a3e90ea8911561d83b9ff1417ab79d06
#
_cell.length_a   1.000
_cell.length_b   1.000
_cell.length_c   1.000
_cell.angle_alpha   90.00
_cell.angle_beta   90.00
_cell.angle_gamma   90.00
#
_symmetry.space_group_name_H-M   'P 1'
#
loop_
_entity.id
_entity.type
_entity.pdbx_description
1 polymer ?
#
loop_
_entity_poly.entity_id
_entity_poly.type
_entity_poly.pdbx_seq_one_letter_code
_entity_poly.pdbx_strand_id
1 'polypeptide(L)'
;PAQDEAFRWKDRAPWNGHYEARGGLTNYLKQGYVSEEKANESVSRTLEFALDDYCIAQMAKALGHKQDYKDLMKRAKNYVNLYNPETGFFQARNLDGSWCDDEKGMTEGAKWTYQFCVMQDVDGLIKLMGGRESFLKKLDQNFDEKHYRHDNEPGHHYVYLYNYCNELAKTQQRIPEILASNYKNQPDGLSGNDDCGQMSAWYLYTCLGFYPVTPASGVYALGIPNFDKATIQLPNNKTL
;
A
#
# COMPACT_ATOMS: atom_id res chain seq x y z
N PRO A 1 -16.10 12.26 -12.63
CA PRO A 1 -16.40 11.49 -11.40
C PRO A 1 -15.18 11.43 -10.47
N ALA A 2 -13.98 11.15 -10.98
CA ALA A 2 -12.77 11.07 -10.15
C ALA A 2 -12.26 12.43 -9.64
N GLN A 3 -12.88 13.52 -10.02
CA GLN A 3 -12.53 14.88 -9.62
C GLN A 3 -13.55 15.50 -8.67
N ASP A 4 -14.66 14.84 -8.47
CA ASP A 4 -15.70 15.33 -7.58
C ASP A 4 -15.38 14.90 -6.15
N GLU A 5 -15.60 15.82 -5.21
CA GLU A 5 -15.61 15.43 -3.81
C GLU A 5 -16.66 14.38 -3.57
N ALA A 6 -16.28 13.45 -2.75
CA ALA A 6 -17.01 12.25 -2.54
C ALA A 6 -18.47 12.46 -2.19
N PHE A 7 -19.22 11.62 -2.77
CA PHE A 7 -20.59 11.39 -2.48
C PHE A 7 -20.78 10.97 -1.02
N ARG A 8 -21.61 11.65 -0.28
CA ARG A 8 -21.98 11.26 1.08
C ARG A 8 -23.01 10.16 1.07
N TRP A 9 -22.67 9.02 1.63
CA TRP A 9 -23.57 7.88 1.77
C TRP A 9 -24.54 7.99 2.95
N LYS A 10 -24.57 9.12 3.67
CA LYS A 10 -25.41 9.27 4.88
C LYS A 10 -26.88 8.97 4.67
N ASP A 11 -27.38 9.11 3.45
CA ASP A 11 -28.78 8.86 3.11
C ASP A 11 -29.03 7.41 2.63
N ARG A 12 -27.97 6.60 2.49
CA ARG A 12 -28.04 5.22 1.99
C ARG A 12 -27.39 4.18 2.90
N ALA A 13 -26.60 4.61 3.87
CA ALA A 13 -25.92 3.72 4.81
C ALA A 13 -26.09 4.21 6.25
N PRO A 14 -26.30 3.29 7.21
CA PRO A 14 -26.55 3.65 8.60
C PRO A 14 -25.30 4.20 9.33
N TRP A 15 -24.10 3.98 8.81
CA TRP A 15 -22.85 4.55 9.34
C TRP A 15 -22.63 5.94 8.76
N ASN A 16 -23.09 6.92 9.46
CA ASN A 16 -23.06 8.30 9.03
C ASN A 16 -21.66 8.90 8.99
N GLY A 17 -21.41 9.74 7.98
CA GLY A 17 -20.26 10.62 7.91
C GLY A 17 -19.08 10.09 7.12
N HIS A 18 -19.11 8.86 6.63
CA HIS A 18 -18.11 8.36 5.70
C HIS A 18 -18.33 8.91 4.30
N TYR A 19 -17.24 9.26 3.66
CA TYR A 19 -17.20 9.64 2.25
C TYR A 19 -16.71 8.44 1.45
N GLU A 20 -17.43 8.09 0.42
CA GLU A 20 -16.97 7.12 -0.57
C GLU A 20 -16.14 7.81 -1.66
N ALA A 21 -15.50 7.02 -2.50
CA ALA A 21 -14.57 7.50 -3.51
C ALA A 21 -13.45 8.36 -2.90
N ARG A 22 -13.14 9.52 -3.46
CA ARG A 22 -12.02 10.36 -3.04
C ARG A 22 -12.43 11.45 -2.06
N GLY A 23 -12.91 11.06 -0.88
CA GLY A 23 -13.22 12.01 0.20
C GLY A 23 -12.05 12.90 0.58
N GLY A 24 -12.29 14.23 0.65
CA GLY A 24 -11.23 15.22 0.91
C GLY A 24 -10.35 15.54 -0.29
N LEU A 25 -10.75 15.16 -1.51
CA LEU A 25 -9.97 15.39 -2.73
C LEU A 25 -9.61 16.86 -2.95
N THR A 26 -10.55 17.79 -2.75
CA THR A 26 -10.28 19.23 -2.91
C THR A 26 -9.16 19.70 -1.97
N ASN A 27 -9.15 19.19 -0.75
CA ASN A 27 -8.12 19.49 0.22
C ASN A 27 -6.77 18.85 -0.20
N TYR A 28 -6.77 17.59 -0.61
CA TYR A 28 -5.60 16.89 -1.12
C TYR A 28 -4.94 17.61 -2.31
N LEU A 29 -5.74 18.06 -3.28
CA LEU A 29 -5.23 18.80 -4.45
C LEU A 29 -4.59 20.16 -4.07
N LYS A 30 -5.10 20.80 -3.02
CA LYS A 30 -4.64 22.12 -2.58
C LYS A 30 -3.42 22.06 -1.67
N GLN A 31 -3.43 21.14 -0.70
CA GLN A 31 -2.42 21.07 0.37
C GLN A 31 -1.42 19.91 0.20
N GLY A 32 -1.71 18.96 -0.69
CA GLY A 32 -0.91 17.78 -0.88
C GLY A 32 -1.19 16.67 0.16
N TYR A 33 -2.24 16.79 0.95
CA TYR A 33 -2.73 15.75 1.86
C TYR A 33 -4.21 15.98 2.19
N VAL A 34 -4.91 14.96 2.63
CA VAL A 34 -6.23 15.07 3.24
C VAL A 34 -6.06 15.44 4.69
N SER A 35 -6.65 16.54 5.15
CA SER A 35 -6.63 16.89 6.59
C SER A 35 -7.74 16.14 7.33
N GLU A 36 -7.48 15.80 8.58
CA GLU A 36 -8.40 15.03 9.43
C GLU A 36 -9.76 15.72 9.62
N GLU A 37 -9.78 17.07 9.61
CA GLU A 37 -11.02 17.85 9.73
C GLU A 37 -11.89 17.81 8.45
N LYS A 38 -11.32 17.42 7.30
CA LYS A 38 -12.06 17.36 6.02
C LYS A 38 -12.57 15.98 5.69
N ALA A 39 -11.84 14.96 6.03
CA ALA A 39 -12.29 13.58 5.93
C ALA A 39 -11.54 12.73 6.95
N ASN A 40 -12.26 11.88 7.66
CA ASN A 40 -11.67 10.83 8.49
C ASN A 40 -10.78 9.89 7.66
N GLU A 41 -9.98 9.07 8.32
CA GLU A 41 -9.04 8.15 7.66
C GLU A 41 -8.04 8.89 6.74
N SER A 42 -7.68 10.08 7.13
CA SER A 42 -6.95 11.05 6.31
C SER A 42 -5.57 10.57 5.86
N VAL A 43 -4.88 9.77 6.68
CA VAL A 43 -3.59 9.15 6.35
C VAL A 43 -3.78 8.09 5.27
N SER A 44 -4.67 7.12 5.51
CA SER A 44 -4.99 6.06 4.55
C SER A 44 -5.39 6.65 3.20
N ARG A 45 -6.32 7.61 3.20
CA ARG A 45 -6.77 8.30 1.97
C ARG A 45 -5.64 9.01 1.24
N THR A 46 -4.76 9.68 1.94
CA THR A 46 -3.63 10.40 1.30
C THR A 46 -2.65 9.42 0.65
N LEU A 47 -2.34 8.31 1.31
CA LEU A 47 -1.45 7.27 0.77
C LEU A 47 -2.08 6.61 -0.47
N GLU A 48 -3.36 6.24 -0.40
CA GLU A 48 -4.10 5.67 -1.52
C GLU A 48 -4.21 6.64 -2.69
N PHE A 49 -4.53 7.92 -2.46
CA PHE A 49 -4.60 8.91 -3.52
C PHE A 49 -3.25 9.12 -4.21
N ALA A 50 -2.15 9.03 -3.48
CA ALA A 50 -0.81 9.11 -4.05
C ALA A 50 -0.50 7.89 -4.93
N LEU A 51 -0.94 6.69 -4.54
CA LEU A 51 -0.85 5.47 -5.36
C LEU A 51 -1.74 5.55 -6.60
N ASP A 52 -3.00 6.01 -6.46
CA ASP A 52 -3.92 6.24 -7.57
C ASP A 52 -3.32 7.20 -8.61
N ASP A 53 -2.77 8.32 -8.14
CA ASP A 53 -2.14 9.31 -9.01
C ASP A 53 -0.96 8.70 -9.78
N TYR A 54 -0.17 7.81 -9.15
CA TYR A 54 0.88 7.06 -9.83
C TYR A 54 0.30 6.13 -10.91
N CYS A 55 -0.71 5.34 -10.59
CA CYS A 55 -1.32 4.41 -11.53
C CYS A 55 -1.91 5.14 -12.75
N ILE A 56 -2.63 6.25 -12.51
CA ILE A 56 -3.17 7.11 -13.58
C ILE A 56 -2.03 7.74 -14.38
N ALA A 57 -0.92 8.12 -13.74
CA ALA A 57 0.26 8.64 -14.44
C ALA A 57 0.84 7.61 -15.41
N GLN A 58 0.94 6.32 -15.02
CA GLN A 58 1.43 5.28 -15.92
C GLN A 58 0.51 5.12 -17.14
N MET A 59 -0.80 5.20 -16.97
CA MET A 59 -1.76 5.20 -18.07
C MET A 59 -1.60 6.44 -18.94
N ALA A 60 -1.48 7.64 -18.37
CA ALA A 60 -1.24 8.88 -19.09
C ALA A 60 0.04 8.80 -19.95
N LYS A 61 1.11 8.23 -19.38
CA LYS A 61 2.36 7.97 -20.09
C LYS A 61 2.16 7.06 -21.31
N ALA A 62 1.45 5.95 -21.13
CA ALA A 62 1.18 4.98 -22.20
C ALA A 62 0.33 5.60 -23.34
N LEU A 63 -0.58 6.51 -23.00
CA LEU A 63 -1.43 7.24 -23.94
C LEU A 63 -0.79 8.50 -24.53
N GLY A 64 0.43 8.85 -24.14
CA GLY A 64 1.14 10.02 -24.65
C GLY A 64 0.73 11.37 -24.03
N HIS A 65 -0.05 11.37 -22.94
CA HIS A 65 -0.48 12.57 -22.21
C HIS A 65 0.63 13.08 -21.27
N LYS A 66 1.65 13.71 -21.84
CA LYS A 66 2.89 14.08 -21.15
C LYS A 66 2.69 15.03 -19.95
N GLN A 67 1.77 16.00 -20.07
CA GLN A 67 1.51 16.95 -18.99
C GLN A 67 0.81 16.27 -17.82
N ASP A 68 -0.22 15.47 -18.09
CA ASP A 68 -0.93 14.71 -17.05
C ASP A 68 0.02 13.76 -16.31
N TYR A 69 0.88 13.06 -17.08
CA TYR A 69 1.93 12.22 -16.49
C TYR A 69 2.80 13.00 -15.49
N LYS A 70 3.29 14.17 -15.90
CA LYS A 70 4.18 14.97 -15.05
C LYS A 70 3.48 15.45 -13.78
N ASP A 71 2.26 15.94 -13.90
CA ASP A 71 1.49 16.49 -12.79
C ASP A 71 1.08 15.40 -11.81
N LEU A 72 0.63 14.25 -12.30
CA LEU A 72 0.26 13.09 -11.51
C LEU A 72 1.47 12.47 -10.78
N MET A 73 2.62 12.33 -11.46
CA MET A 73 3.86 11.84 -10.82
C MET A 73 4.36 12.78 -9.71
N LYS A 74 4.10 14.06 -9.80
CA LYS A 74 4.36 15.01 -8.71
C LYS A 74 3.47 14.71 -7.51
N ARG A 75 2.16 14.50 -7.73
CA ARG A 75 1.19 14.20 -6.68
C ARG A 75 1.39 12.80 -6.08
N ALA A 76 1.87 11.84 -6.84
CA ALA A 76 2.24 10.51 -6.34
C ALA A 76 3.26 10.54 -5.20
N LYS A 77 3.93 11.67 -4.99
CA LYS A 77 4.86 11.90 -3.88
C LYS A 77 4.24 12.62 -2.67
N ASN A 78 2.95 12.88 -2.69
CA ASN A 78 2.26 13.60 -1.63
C ASN A 78 2.30 12.89 -0.26
N TYR A 79 2.59 11.57 -0.23
CA TYR A 79 2.79 10.81 1.00
C TYR A 79 3.82 11.44 1.94
N VAL A 80 4.83 12.13 1.40
CA VAL A 80 5.88 12.79 2.20
C VAL A 80 5.32 13.84 3.17
N ASN A 81 4.17 14.43 2.85
CA ASN A 81 3.55 15.46 3.67
C ASN A 81 2.98 14.93 4.99
N LEU A 82 2.76 13.62 5.10
CA LEU A 82 2.23 12.99 6.31
C LEU A 82 3.30 12.23 7.11
N TYR A 83 4.53 12.17 6.64
CA TYR A 83 5.60 11.55 7.42
C TYR A 83 6.09 12.50 8.52
N ASN A 84 5.88 12.12 9.77
CA ASN A 84 6.37 12.89 10.91
C ASN A 84 7.78 12.41 11.29
N PRO A 85 8.82 13.23 11.10
CA PRO A 85 10.19 12.83 11.39
C PRO A 85 10.48 12.63 12.89
N GLU A 86 9.68 13.24 13.78
CA GLU A 86 9.85 13.11 15.22
C GLU A 86 9.40 11.73 15.72
N THR A 87 8.31 11.20 15.16
CA THR A 87 7.80 9.86 15.50
C THR A 87 8.34 8.77 14.59
N GLY A 88 8.75 9.15 13.37
CA GLY A 88 9.17 8.22 12.32
C GLY A 88 8.01 7.40 11.73
N PHE A 89 6.77 7.92 11.80
CA PHE A 89 5.57 7.31 11.24
C PHE A 89 4.79 8.29 10.36
N PHE A 90 3.90 7.75 9.53
CA PHE A 90 2.83 8.52 8.93
C PHE A 90 1.83 8.90 10.00
N GLN A 91 1.42 10.17 10.01
CA GLN A 91 0.55 10.75 11.03
C GLN A 91 -0.42 11.73 10.39
N ALA A 92 -1.65 11.78 10.88
CA ALA A 92 -2.66 12.70 10.40
C ALA A 92 -2.29 14.17 10.69
N ARG A 93 -2.71 15.06 9.81
CA ARG A 93 -2.51 16.50 9.95
C ARG A 93 -3.82 17.27 9.86
N ASN A 94 -3.88 18.36 10.59
CA ASN A 94 -4.94 19.36 10.56
C ASN A 94 -4.78 20.32 9.36
N LEU A 95 -5.83 21.11 9.10
CA LEU A 95 -5.82 22.14 8.03
C LEU A 95 -4.71 23.16 8.19
N ASP A 96 -4.37 23.51 9.42
CA ASP A 96 -3.29 24.46 9.75
C ASP A 96 -1.89 23.83 9.65
N GLY A 97 -1.82 22.53 9.37
CA GLY A 97 -0.58 21.78 9.24
C GLY A 97 -0.03 21.21 10.53
N SER A 98 -0.69 21.40 11.67
CA SER A 98 -0.33 20.74 12.93
C SER A 98 -0.59 19.23 12.87
N TRP A 99 0.17 18.45 13.66
CA TRP A 99 -0.03 17.02 13.77
C TRP A 99 -1.21 16.70 14.68
N CYS A 100 -2.01 15.71 14.29
CA CYS A 100 -3.04 15.11 15.14
C CYS A 100 -2.43 14.06 16.07
N ASP A 101 -3.27 13.47 16.95
CA ASP A 101 -2.89 12.29 17.72
C ASP A 101 -2.50 11.13 16.78
N ASP A 102 -1.52 10.33 17.19
CA ASP A 102 -0.90 9.30 16.35
C ASP A 102 -1.80 8.07 16.06
N GLU A 103 -2.95 7.99 16.71
CA GLU A 103 -3.98 6.97 16.48
C GLU A 103 -5.01 7.36 15.39
N LYS A 104 -5.00 8.63 14.92
CA LYS A 104 -5.96 9.14 13.95
C LYS A 104 -5.55 8.88 12.50
N GLY A 105 -6.54 8.88 11.62
CA GLY A 105 -6.35 8.90 10.18
C GLY A 105 -6.12 7.54 9.52
N MET A 106 -6.24 6.43 10.26
CA MET A 106 -6.01 5.08 9.75
C MET A 106 -7.33 4.34 9.53
N THR A 107 -7.41 3.59 8.44
CA THR A 107 -8.54 2.71 8.12
C THR A 107 -8.25 1.30 8.66
N GLU A 108 -9.12 0.76 9.51
CA GLU A 108 -9.07 -0.64 9.99
C GLU A 108 -7.70 -1.09 10.55
N GLY A 109 -6.88 -0.16 10.99
CA GLY A 109 -5.53 -0.46 11.44
C GLY A 109 -4.92 0.66 12.27
N ALA A 110 -3.62 0.56 12.46
CA ALA A 110 -2.81 1.50 13.24
C ALA A 110 -1.61 2.02 12.41
N LYS A 111 -0.79 2.87 12.99
CA LYS A 111 0.40 3.44 12.33
C LYS A 111 1.35 2.39 11.71
N TRP A 112 1.47 1.22 12.33
CA TRP A 112 2.28 0.11 11.78
C TRP A 112 1.67 -0.51 10.52
N THR A 113 0.32 -0.54 10.43
CA THR A 113 -0.41 -1.05 9.27
C THR A 113 -0.15 -0.23 8.01
N TYR A 114 0.08 1.08 8.16
CA TYR A 114 0.27 1.99 7.03
C TYR A 114 1.71 2.46 6.83
N GLN A 115 2.64 2.05 7.71
CA GLN A 115 4.02 2.55 7.71
C GLN A 115 4.76 2.38 6.38
N PHE A 116 4.43 1.34 5.64
CA PHE A 116 5.12 1.02 4.39
C PHE A 116 4.20 1.08 3.15
N CYS A 117 3.02 1.68 3.27
CA CYS A 117 2.04 1.79 2.18
C CYS A 117 2.41 2.87 1.15
N VAL A 118 3.62 2.78 0.60
CA VAL A 118 4.14 3.64 -0.47
C VAL A 118 4.75 2.74 -1.56
N MET A 119 3.91 1.90 -2.13
CA MET A 119 4.33 0.90 -3.14
C MET A 119 4.87 1.55 -4.42
N GLN A 120 4.40 2.74 -4.75
CA GLN A 120 4.78 3.48 -5.95
C GLN A 120 6.16 4.14 -5.89
N ASP A 121 6.73 4.31 -4.69
CA ASP A 121 8.03 5.01 -4.51
C ASP A 121 8.79 4.43 -3.30
N VAL A 122 9.07 3.12 -3.34
CA VAL A 122 9.77 2.43 -2.24
C VAL A 122 11.15 3.04 -1.96
N ASP A 123 11.90 3.39 -3.00
CA ASP A 123 13.20 4.06 -2.85
C ASP A 123 13.07 5.45 -2.21
N GLY A 124 12.00 6.18 -2.53
CA GLY A 124 11.66 7.44 -1.88
C GLY A 124 11.33 7.27 -0.40
N LEU A 125 10.56 6.24 -0.08
CA LEU A 125 10.23 5.89 1.31
C LEU A 125 11.48 5.50 2.11
N ILE A 126 12.37 4.68 1.54
CA ILE A 126 13.66 4.31 2.17
C ILE A 126 14.46 5.57 2.51
N LYS A 127 14.56 6.53 1.58
CA LYS A 127 15.26 7.80 1.81
C LYS A 127 14.58 8.63 2.89
N LEU A 128 13.26 8.73 2.86
CA LEU A 128 12.45 9.48 3.83
C LEU A 128 12.64 8.95 5.26
N MET A 129 12.78 7.64 5.40
CA MET A 129 12.99 6.94 6.67
C MET A 129 14.46 6.95 7.15
N GLY A 130 15.35 7.69 6.49
CA GLY A 130 16.74 7.81 6.90
C GLY A 130 17.71 6.81 6.26
N GLY A 131 17.30 6.15 5.19
CA GLY A 131 18.12 5.21 4.43
C GLY A 131 17.86 3.74 4.74
N ARG A 132 18.58 2.87 4.04
CA ARG A 132 18.36 1.40 4.06
C ARG A 132 18.44 0.78 5.45
N GLU A 133 19.41 1.17 6.25
CA GLU A 133 19.60 0.62 7.59
C GLU A 133 18.42 0.94 8.52
N SER A 134 18.01 2.20 8.56
CA SER A 134 16.85 2.65 9.36
C SER A 134 15.56 1.99 8.87
N PHE A 135 15.37 1.90 7.56
CA PHE A 135 14.22 1.25 6.95
C PHE A 135 14.16 -0.24 7.32
N LEU A 136 15.27 -0.98 7.16
CA LEU A 136 15.35 -2.40 7.49
C LEU A 136 15.08 -2.64 8.97
N LYS A 137 15.67 -1.84 9.86
CA LYS A 137 15.43 -1.95 11.30
C LYS A 137 13.94 -1.81 11.62
N LYS A 138 13.25 -0.86 11.01
CA LYS A 138 11.82 -0.66 11.23
C LYS A 138 10.98 -1.76 10.59
N LEU A 139 11.39 -2.28 9.44
CA LEU A 139 10.71 -3.40 8.79
C LEU A 139 10.88 -4.71 9.60
N ASP A 140 12.08 -4.98 10.11
CA ASP A 140 12.32 -6.09 11.03
C ASP A 140 11.46 -5.96 12.28
N GLN A 141 11.41 -4.77 12.88
CA GLN A 141 10.59 -4.48 14.05
C GLN A 141 9.10 -4.76 13.78
N ASN A 142 8.57 -4.39 12.61
CA ASN A 142 7.19 -4.66 12.23
C ASN A 142 6.85 -6.17 12.30
N PHE A 143 7.77 -7.03 11.83
CA PHE A 143 7.57 -8.48 11.89
C PHE A 143 7.88 -9.07 13.26
N ASP A 144 9.02 -8.74 13.85
CA ASP A 144 9.54 -9.39 15.06
C ASP A 144 8.74 -9.03 16.31
N GLU A 145 8.18 -7.81 16.38
CA GLU A 145 7.30 -7.35 17.45
C GLU A 145 5.81 -7.62 17.16
N LYS A 146 5.49 -8.37 16.08
CA LYS A 146 4.13 -8.79 15.70
C LYS A 146 3.17 -7.64 15.38
N HIS A 147 3.68 -6.56 14.82
CA HIS A 147 2.85 -5.49 14.27
C HIS A 147 2.32 -5.83 12.86
N TYR A 148 2.98 -6.76 12.17
CA TYR A 148 2.57 -7.21 10.85
C TYR A 148 1.19 -7.87 10.88
N ARG A 149 0.34 -7.41 9.99
CA ARG A 149 -1.01 -7.95 9.76
C ARG A 149 -1.08 -8.49 8.35
N HIS A 150 -1.39 -9.79 8.21
CA HIS A 150 -1.58 -10.43 6.91
C HIS A 150 -3.06 -10.56 6.54
N ASP A 151 -3.93 -10.41 7.50
CA ASP A 151 -5.37 -10.53 7.38
C ASP A 151 -6.04 -9.31 6.73
N ASN A 152 -5.25 -8.33 6.28
CA ASN A 152 -5.72 -7.14 5.56
C ASN A 152 -4.65 -6.66 4.55
N GLU A 153 -5.07 -6.10 3.42
CA GLU A 153 -4.26 -5.80 2.23
C GLU A 153 -3.10 -4.83 2.45
N PRO A 154 -3.20 -3.81 3.32
CA PRO A 154 -2.10 -2.87 3.51
C PRO A 154 -0.75 -3.53 3.84
N GLY A 155 -0.77 -4.73 4.45
CA GLY A 155 0.43 -5.49 4.80
C GLY A 155 1.02 -6.36 3.68
N HIS A 156 0.28 -6.67 2.63
CA HIS A 156 0.59 -7.76 1.70
C HIS A 156 1.93 -7.63 0.96
N HIS A 157 2.40 -6.42 0.69
CA HIS A 157 3.67 -6.20 0.01
C HIS A 157 4.88 -6.12 0.97
N TYR A 158 4.68 -6.02 2.28
CA TYR A 158 5.73 -5.74 3.27
C TYR A 158 6.88 -6.74 3.24
N VAL A 159 6.58 -8.04 3.16
CA VAL A 159 7.61 -9.09 3.14
C VAL A 159 8.53 -8.97 1.91
N TYR A 160 8.07 -8.38 0.83
CA TYR A 160 8.85 -8.18 -0.39
C TYR A 160 9.70 -6.90 -0.38
N LEU A 161 9.51 -6.00 0.59
CA LEU A 161 10.27 -4.76 0.70
C LEU A 161 11.73 -4.99 1.05
N TYR A 162 12.08 -6.13 1.64
CA TYR A 162 13.47 -6.52 1.87
C TYR A 162 14.29 -6.57 0.58
N ASN A 163 13.66 -6.91 -0.55
CA ASN A 163 14.32 -6.97 -1.86
C ASN A 163 14.87 -5.61 -2.30
N TYR A 164 14.21 -4.52 -1.95
CA TYR A 164 14.65 -3.14 -2.25
C TYR A 164 15.86 -2.71 -1.42
N CYS A 165 16.17 -3.50 -0.39
CA CYS A 165 17.34 -3.31 0.46
C CYS A 165 18.43 -4.37 0.24
N ASN A 166 18.34 -5.20 -0.81
CA ASN A 166 19.23 -6.32 -1.11
C ASN A 166 19.22 -7.43 -0.03
N GLU A 167 18.12 -7.58 0.69
CA GLU A 167 17.92 -8.58 1.76
C GLU A 167 16.92 -9.67 1.35
N LEU A 168 17.05 -10.18 0.11
CA LEU A 168 16.17 -11.23 -0.43
C LEU A 168 16.07 -12.46 0.50
N ALA A 169 17.16 -12.80 1.20
CA ALA A 169 17.17 -13.91 2.15
C ALA A 169 16.12 -13.75 3.26
N LYS A 170 15.87 -12.53 3.74
CA LYS A 170 14.83 -12.25 4.73
C LYS A 170 13.43 -12.44 4.16
N THR A 171 13.19 -12.00 2.91
CA THR A 171 11.95 -12.29 2.18
C THR A 171 11.70 -13.80 2.12
N GLN A 172 12.70 -14.57 1.71
CA GLN A 172 12.61 -16.03 1.58
C GLN A 172 12.41 -16.75 2.91
N GLN A 173 12.97 -16.22 3.99
CA GLN A 173 12.80 -16.76 5.34
C GLN A 173 11.38 -16.53 5.88
N ARG A 174 10.83 -15.33 5.70
CA ARG A 174 9.52 -14.96 6.28
C ARG A 174 8.32 -15.49 5.50
N ILE A 175 8.43 -15.69 4.20
CA ILE A 175 7.32 -16.19 3.36
C ILE A 175 6.75 -17.52 3.87
N PRO A 176 7.55 -18.57 4.14
CA PRO A 176 7.02 -19.82 4.66
C PRO A 176 6.28 -19.67 6.00
N GLU A 177 6.73 -18.80 6.88
CA GLU A 177 6.08 -18.51 8.16
C GLU A 177 4.71 -17.85 7.97
N ILE A 178 4.62 -16.90 7.03
CA ILE A 178 3.37 -16.23 6.67
C ILE A 178 2.38 -17.23 6.06
N LEU A 179 2.84 -18.04 5.11
CA LEU A 179 2.00 -19.07 4.48
C LEU A 179 1.45 -20.06 5.50
N ALA A 180 2.30 -20.57 6.39
CA ALA A 180 1.90 -21.56 7.39
C ALA A 180 0.93 -21.02 8.45
N SER A 181 1.04 -19.73 8.77
CA SER A 181 0.20 -19.11 9.80
C SER A 181 -1.13 -18.55 9.30
N ASN A 182 -1.23 -18.20 8.02
CA ASN A 182 -2.38 -17.47 7.49
C ASN A 182 -3.23 -18.26 6.49
N TYR A 183 -2.77 -19.43 6.02
CA TYR A 183 -3.47 -20.23 5.00
C TYR A 183 -3.59 -21.68 5.43
N LYS A 184 -4.79 -22.27 5.25
CA LYS A 184 -5.07 -23.68 5.53
C LYS A 184 -5.94 -24.26 4.42
N ASN A 185 -5.78 -25.53 4.14
CA ASN A 185 -6.64 -26.25 3.19
C ASN A 185 -7.98 -26.64 3.85
N GLN A 186 -8.80 -25.66 4.15
CA GLN A 186 -10.13 -25.81 4.78
C GLN A 186 -11.05 -24.67 4.29
N PRO A 187 -12.38 -24.79 4.42
CA PRO A 187 -13.33 -23.75 4.00
C PRO A 187 -13.10 -22.38 4.71
N ASP A 188 -12.62 -22.40 5.94
CA ASP A 188 -12.23 -21.23 6.77
C ASP A 188 -10.70 -21.02 6.78
N GLY A 189 -10.03 -21.31 5.69
CA GLY A 189 -8.60 -21.41 5.61
C GLY A 189 -7.83 -20.10 5.46
N LEU A 190 -8.49 -18.95 5.43
CA LEU A 190 -7.87 -17.62 5.37
C LEU A 190 -7.88 -16.97 6.76
N SER A 191 -6.82 -16.22 7.08
CA SER A 191 -6.73 -15.47 8.35
C SER A 191 -7.59 -14.21 8.39
N GLY A 192 -8.07 -13.75 7.23
CA GLY A 192 -8.94 -12.59 7.04
C GLY A 192 -9.98 -12.83 5.96
N ASN A 193 -10.65 -11.77 5.53
CA ASN A 193 -11.54 -11.82 4.38
C ASN A 193 -10.73 -11.97 3.10
N ASP A 194 -11.29 -12.65 2.09
CA ASP A 194 -10.60 -12.82 0.80
C ASP A 194 -10.57 -11.53 -0.04
N ASP A 195 -11.47 -10.61 0.25
CA ASP A 195 -11.57 -9.27 -0.35
C ASP A 195 -11.41 -9.28 -1.88
N CYS A 196 -12.45 -9.78 -2.54
CA CYS A 196 -12.51 -9.94 -3.99
C CYS A 196 -11.38 -10.79 -4.57
N GLY A 197 -10.82 -11.70 -3.78
CA GLY A 197 -9.76 -12.60 -4.22
C GLY A 197 -8.34 -12.12 -3.92
N GLN A 198 -8.16 -11.04 -3.16
CA GLN A 198 -6.82 -10.51 -2.88
C GLN A 198 -5.97 -11.44 -2.03
N MET A 199 -6.53 -12.05 -0.97
CA MET A 199 -5.81 -13.03 -0.15
C MET A 199 -5.41 -14.27 -0.97
N SER A 200 -6.34 -14.79 -1.78
CA SER A 200 -6.08 -15.92 -2.68
C SER A 200 -5.04 -15.58 -3.75
N ALA A 201 -5.10 -14.39 -4.32
CA ALA A 201 -4.13 -13.93 -5.31
C ALA A 201 -2.73 -13.80 -4.69
N TRP A 202 -2.61 -13.25 -3.48
CA TRP A 202 -1.34 -13.18 -2.77
C TRP A 202 -0.74 -14.57 -2.56
N TYR A 203 -1.54 -15.53 -2.12
CA TYR A 203 -1.12 -16.92 -1.94
C TYR A 203 -0.57 -17.51 -3.26
N LEU A 204 -1.32 -17.37 -4.35
CA LEU A 204 -0.93 -17.92 -5.66
C LEU A 204 0.36 -17.29 -6.18
N TYR A 205 0.47 -15.96 -6.18
CA TYR A 205 1.68 -15.27 -6.60
C TYR A 205 2.89 -15.67 -5.76
N THR A 206 2.71 -15.71 -4.44
CA THR A 206 3.77 -16.09 -3.50
C THR A 206 4.22 -17.51 -3.70
N CYS A 207 3.30 -18.47 -3.90
CA CYS A 207 3.64 -19.86 -4.21
C CYS A 207 4.32 -20.04 -5.57
N LEU A 208 4.07 -19.13 -6.53
CA LEU A 208 4.81 -19.06 -7.80
C LEU A 208 6.19 -18.43 -7.66
N GLY A 209 6.48 -17.80 -6.53
CA GLY A 209 7.78 -17.23 -6.19
C GLY A 209 8.00 -15.79 -6.62
N PHE A 210 6.95 -15.01 -6.87
CA PHE A 210 7.05 -13.58 -7.21
C PHE A 210 5.80 -12.82 -6.79
N TYR A 211 5.92 -11.49 -6.64
CA TYR A 211 4.79 -10.62 -6.26
C TYR A 211 4.90 -9.22 -6.89
N PRO A 212 3.78 -8.64 -7.38
CA PRO A 212 3.76 -7.28 -7.94
C PRO A 212 3.66 -6.24 -6.82
N VAL A 213 4.79 -5.84 -6.23
CA VAL A 213 4.81 -4.84 -5.14
C VAL A 213 4.23 -3.50 -5.58
N THR A 214 4.59 -3.06 -6.79
CA THR A 214 4.15 -1.77 -7.34
C THR A 214 3.13 -2.01 -8.45
N PRO A 215 1.84 -1.75 -8.25
CA PRO A 215 0.83 -1.83 -9.30
C PRO A 215 1.21 -0.97 -10.53
N ALA A 216 0.79 -1.38 -11.71
CA ALA A 216 1.05 -0.69 -12.98
C ALA A 216 2.53 -0.51 -13.38
N SER A 217 3.49 -1.05 -12.64
CA SER A 217 4.92 -0.98 -12.99
C SER A 217 5.36 -2.04 -13.99
N GLY A 218 4.69 -3.18 -14.02
CA GLY A 218 5.13 -4.37 -14.76
C GLY A 218 6.35 -5.08 -14.16
N VAL A 219 6.75 -4.71 -12.93
CA VAL A 219 7.90 -5.29 -12.22
C VAL A 219 7.41 -6.18 -11.09
N TYR A 220 8.07 -7.32 -10.93
CA TYR A 220 7.77 -8.28 -9.87
C TYR A 220 8.98 -8.47 -8.96
N ALA A 221 8.75 -8.46 -7.65
CA ALA A 221 9.73 -8.83 -6.64
C ALA A 221 9.81 -10.37 -6.55
N LEU A 222 11.00 -10.91 -6.44
CA LEU A 222 11.20 -12.35 -6.29
C LEU A 222 11.03 -12.77 -4.82
N GLY A 223 10.42 -13.92 -4.62
CA GLY A 223 10.28 -14.58 -3.33
C GLY A 223 10.92 -15.97 -3.35
N ILE A 224 10.21 -16.95 -2.83
CA ILE A 224 10.57 -18.37 -2.87
C ILE A 224 9.39 -19.18 -3.42
N PRO A 225 9.57 -19.92 -4.53
CA PRO A 225 8.48 -20.75 -5.05
C PRO A 225 8.22 -21.97 -4.16
N ASN A 226 6.96 -22.36 -4.04
CA ASN A 226 6.52 -23.57 -3.34
C ASN A 226 6.38 -24.78 -4.28
N PHE A 227 6.63 -24.60 -5.57
CA PHE A 227 6.51 -25.67 -6.58
C PHE A 227 7.87 -25.95 -7.18
N ASP A 228 8.16 -27.24 -7.43
CA ASP A 228 9.35 -27.65 -8.19
C ASP A 228 9.31 -27.16 -9.63
N LYS A 229 8.10 -27.02 -10.16
CA LYS A 229 7.85 -26.52 -11.52
C LYS A 229 6.48 -25.86 -11.60
N ALA A 230 6.42 -24.67 -12.19
CA ALA A 230 5.22 -24.01 -12.60
C ALA A 230 5.29 -23.67 -14.10
N THR A 231 4.17 -23.72 -14.79
CA THR A 231 4.08 -23.33 -16.20
C THR A 231 2.89 -22.39 -16.37
N ILE A 232 3.14 -21.18 -16.80
CA ILE A 232 2.11 -20.16 -17.03
C ILE A 232 1.91 -19.99 -18.52
N GLN A 233 0.70 -20.25 -19.01
CA GLN A 233 0.33 -20.00 -20.40
C GLN A 233 0.04 -18.49 -20.57
N LEU A 234 0.79 -17.86 -21.44
CA LEU A 234 0.63 -16.45 -21.75
C LEU A 234 -0.17 -16.26 -23.06
N PRO A 235 -0.69 -15.05 -23.34
CA PRO A 235 -1.27 -14.72 -24.63
C PRO A 235 -0.31 -15.05 -25.79
N ASN A 236 -0.86 -15.35 -26.97
CA ASN A 236 -0.11 -15.72 -28.18
C ASN A 236 0.69 -17.04 -28.06
N ASN A 237 0.18 -18.01 -27.30
CA ASN A 237 0.79 -19.33 -27.12
C ASN A 237 2.22 -19.30 -26.54
N LYS A 238 2.58 -18.24 -25.84
CA LYS A 238 3.83 -18.19 -25.07
C LYS A 238 3.65 -18.87 -23.72
N THR A 239 4.76 -19.38 -23.20
CA THR A 239 4.83 -19.97 -21.85
C THR A 239 5.95 -19.30 -21.05
N LEU A 240 5.70 -19.10 -19.80
CA LEU A 240 6.67 -18.75 -18.78
C LEU A 240 6.86 -19.94 -17.86
#